data_53a45329810376ca06985bb9799f0652
#
_entry.id   53a45329810376ca06985bb9799f0652
#
_cell.length_a   1.000
_cell.length_b   1.000
_cell.length_c   1.000
_cell.angle_alpha   90.00
_cell.angle_beta   90.00
_cell.angle_gamma   90.00
#
_symmetry.space_group_name_H-M   'P 1'
#
loop_
_entity.id
_entity.type
_entity.pdbx_description
1 polymer ?
#
loop_
_entity_poly.entity_id
_entity_poly.type
_entity_poly.pdbx_seq_one_letter_code
_entity_poly.pdbx_strand_id
1 'polypeptide(L)'
;MAPRVDNLREPVHRTVRLVALGHLADASAARNRLADAKDGEALHDFRVALRRLRSWERAFRPYLRADLPKKLRRRLGDVAGDTGASRDLEVHLAWLSEQRRSLGRRQRPGLSWILANLKQQKTDADAVLARDVEARFGRLEKKLRKALESYREKLRLREDGRGIAPMPFAEALAPRVRGAAADLRKRLDRVHSAVDQRDCHEARISAKRLRYLLEPVVKSVRGASEIVERLKALQDVLGDLHDAQVFGAEVSAMAAEAAPRAAPERRVARTNGAGRQPERRAAATASTAAAATDATPNATPDVTASPPVAEPPSASVETSVSPETSVAPAAEPAAPAFPPPAAAGSATLRAPAVAAAVARRADPLPGIIAIGQRLSDRAENAFSQFAAEWLGEQPAPFFRDLEAVAERIGETARVGVEIERKYLLRFLPDEARDGRRLDIDQGYIPGKQLHERIRRVSVRHGSGRIELHFYRTVKLGEGVARTEIEEETTQAIFDVLWPLTKGRRLRKRRFEVTVDGVIWEIDEFKHRDLVMAEIELDTEDDAVVYPDWLAPAVQREVTKEPEFQNINLAR
;
A
#
# COMPACT_ATOMS: atom_id res chain seq x y z
N MET A 1 -3.52 -14.71 -0.36
CA MET A 1 -4.43 -13.95 0.53
C MET A 1 -3.62 -12.82 1.12
N ALA A 2 -4.09 -11.57 1.11
CA ALA A 2 -3.29 -10.47 1.67
C ALA A 2 -2.97 -10.73 3.16
N PRO A 3 -1.74 -10.45 3.63
CA PRO A 3 -1.40 -10.59 5.03
C PRO A 3 -2.28 -9.66 5.88
N ARG A 4 -2.69 -10.15 7.06
CA ARG A 4 -3.62 -9.46 7.95
C ARG A 4 -2.89 -8.89 9.15
N VAL A 5 -3.41 -7.79 9.66
CA VAL A 5 -3.00 -7.19 10.92
C VAL A 5 -4.22 -7.25 11.85
N ASP A 6 -4.18 -8.12 12.82
CA ASP A 6 -5.30 -8.33 13.75
C ASP A 6 -5.23 -7.32 14.91
N ASN A 7 -4.05 -6.85 15.29
CA ASN A 7 -3.85 -5.86 16.33
C ASN A 7 -3.04 -4.65 15.83
N LEU A 8 -3.68 -3.49 15.78
CA LEU A 8 -3.09 -2.23 15.36
C LEU A 8 -2.14 -1.62 16.42
N ARG A 9 -2.18 -2.11 17.65
CA ARG A 9 -1.30 -1.70 18.76
C ARG A 9 0.08 -2.38 18.73
N GLU A 10 0.22 -3.45 17.92
CA GLU A 10 1.52 -4.12 17.73
C GLU A 10 2.62 -3.14 17.31
N PRO A 11 3.88 -3.39 17.71
CA PRO A 11 5.00 -2.55 17.33
C PRO A 11 5.10 -2.36 15.81
N VAL A 12 5.20 -1.12 15.34
CA VAL A 12 5.25 -0.80 13.91
C VAL A 12 6.35 -1.56 13.18
N HIS A 13 7.52 -1.69 13.78
CA HIS A 13 8.65 -2.39 13.16
C HIS A 13 8.37 -3.88 12.93
N ARG A 14 7.67 -4.53 13.87
CA ARG A 14 7.25 -5.94 13.75
C ARG A 14 6.18 -6.09 12.69
N THR A 15 5.09 -5.33 12.81
CA THR A 15 3.93 -5.43 11.93
C THR A 15 4.29 -5.16 10.47
N VAL A 16 5.10 -4.13 10.22
CA VAL A 16 5.52 -3.78 8.85
C VAL A 16 6.31 -4.92 8.20
N ARG A 17 7.13 -5.64 8.96
CA ARG A 17 7.89 -6.79 8.46
C ARG A 17 7.02 -8.02 8.23
N LEU A 18 6.10 -8.31 9.14
CA LEU A 18 5.17 -9.43 8.99
C LEU A 18 4.32 -9.28 7.73
N VAL A 19 3.78 -8.09 7.48
CA VAL A 19 3.03 -7.81 6.24
C VAL A 19 3.92 -7.93 5.00
N ALA A 20 5.15 -7.42 5.06
CA ALA A 20 6.11 -7.55 3.94
C ALA A 20 6.47 -9.03 3.67
N LEU A 21 6.67 -9.84 4.71
CA LEU A 21 6.92 -11.29 4.61
C LEU A 21 5.70 -12.01 4.02
N GLY A 22 4.49 -11.62 4.42
CA GLY A 22 3.26 -12.16 3.84
C GLY A 22 3.15 -11.89 2.34
N HIS A 23 3.40 -10.66 1.89
CA HIS A 23 3.44 -10.34 0.46
C HIS A 23 4.55 -11.08 -0.29
N LEU A 24 5.70 -11.30 0.36
CA LEU A 24 6.79 -12.08 -0.21
C LEU A 24 6.41 -13.56 -0.34
N ALA A 25 5.70 -14.11 0.64
CA ALA A 25 5.16 -15.48 0.59
C ALA A 25 4.12 -15.65 -0.53
N ASP A 26 3.20 -14.69 -0.69
CA ASP A 26 2.25 -14.67 -1.80
C ASP A 26 2.98 -14.66 -3.16
N ALA A 27 4.03 -13.84 -3.31
CA ALA A 27 4.84 -13.80 -4.52
C ALA A 27 5.55 -15.14 -4.78
N SER A 28 6.08 -15.79 -3.74
CA SER A 28 6.73 -17.09 -3.86
C SER A 28 5.75 -18.19 -4.25
N ALA A 29 4.56 -18.21 -3.65
CA ALA A 29 3.51 -19.17 -3.99
C ALA A 29 3.05 -19.00 -5.46
N ALA A 30 2.82 -17.77 -5.90
CA ALA A 30 2.44 -17.48 -7.28
C ALA A 30 3.57 -17.83 -8.27
N ARG A 31 4.84 -17.54 -7.93
CA ARG A 31 6.00 -17.93 -8.75
C ARG A 31 6.07 -19.44 -8.96
N ASN A 32 5.79 -20.24 -7.93
CA ASN A 32 5.82 -21.71 -8.06
C ASN A 32 4.75 -22.24 -9.03
N ARG A 33 3.64 -21.51 -9.19
CA ARG A 33 2.56 -21.84 -10.13
C ARG A 33 2.90 -21.45 -11.58
N LEU A 34 3.87 -20.56 -11.83
CA LEU A 34 4.29 -20.15 -13.18
C LEU A 34 4.80 -21.32 -14.04
N ALA A 35 5.22 -22.42 -13.42
CA ALA A 35 5.64 -23.64 -14.14
C ALA A 35 4.47 -24.39 -14.78
N ASP A 36 3.24 -24.18 -14.33
CA ASP A 36 2.04 -24.76 -14.92
C ASP A 36 1.49 -23.82 -16.01
N ALA A 37 1.73 -24.19 -17.25
CA ALA A 37 1.24 -23.43 -18.42
C ALA A 37 -0.30 -23.34 -18.51
N LYS A 38 -1.04 -24.13 -17.73
CA LYS A 38 -2.52 -24.08 -17.68
C LYS A 38 -3.03 -23.06 -16.65
N ASP A 39 -2.18 -22.60 -15.74
CA ASP A 39 -2.54 -21.62 -14.74
C ASP A 39 -2.36 -20.18 -15.28
N GLY A 40 -3.34 -19.69 -15.99
CA GLY A 40 -3.34 -18.33 -16.55
C GLY A 40 -3.32 -17.20 -15.50
N GLU A 41 -3.64 -17.49 -14.23
CA GLU A 41 -3.64 -16.49 -13.16
C GLU A 41 -2.31 -16.41 -12.38
N ALA A 42 -1.41 -17.37 -12.54
CA ALA A 42 -0.14 -17.40 -11.80
C ALA A 42 0.70 -16.13 -12.01
N LEU A 43 0.83 -15.66 -13.24
CA LEU A 43 1.57 -14.45 -13.58
C LEU A 43 0.87 -13.20 -13.02
N HIS A 44 -0.45 -13.16 -13.09
CA HIS A 44 -1.22 -12.08 -12.51
C HIS A 44 -0.99 -11.97 -10.99
N ASP A 45 -1.14 -13.06 -10.27
CA ASP A 45 -0.96 -13.12 -8.83
C ASP A 45 0.46 -12.74 -8.42
N PHE A 46 1.46 -13.25 -9.15
CA PHE A 46 2.86 -12.90 -8.93
C PHE A 46 3.11 -11.38 -9.05
N ARG A 47 2.59 -10.76 -10.12
CA ARG A 47 2.68 -9.31 -10.33
C ARG A 47 1.97 -8.51 -9.24
N VAL A 48 0.78 -8.96 -8.82
CA VAL A 48 0.01 -8.31 -7.75
C VAL A 48 0.79 -8.36 -6.44
N ALA A 49 1.33 -9.52 -6.06
CA ALA A 49 2.10 -9.68 -4.83
C ALA A 49 3.37 -8.81 -4.83
N LEU A 50 4.14 -8.79 -5.92
CA LEU A 50 5.32 -7.93 -6.06
C LEU A 50 4.96 -6.43 -5.98
N ARG A 51 3.84 -6.03 -6.59
CA ARG A 51 3.37 -4.65 -6.56
C ARG A 51 2.93 -4.23 -5.17
N ARG A 52 2.21 -5.11 -4.42
CA ARG A 52 1.86 -4.90 -3.01
C ARG A 52 3.11 -4.73 -2.16
N LEU A 53 4.06 -5.65 -2.27
CA LEU A 53 5.33 -5.60 -1.52
C LEU A 53 6.11 -4.30 -1.78
N ARG A 54 6.21 -3.86 -3.03
CA ARG A 54 6.87 -2.60 -3.39
C ARG A 54 6.13 -1.36 -2.88
N SER A 55 4.81 -1.36 -2.95
CA SER A 55 3.98 -0.28 -2.38
C SER A 55 4.14 -0.20 -0.88
N TRP A 56 4.12 -1.35 -0.20
CA TRP A 56 4.31 -1.46 1.23
C TRP A 56 5.71 -0.99 1.67
N GLU A 57 6.77 -1.47 1.01
CA GLU A 57 8.15 -1.02 1.25
C GLU A 57 8.28 0.50 1.13
N ARG A 58 7.66 1.09 0.11
CA ARG A 58 7.69 2.53 -0.10
C ARG A 58 6.97 3.30 1.01
N ALA A 59 5.76 2.86 1.37
CA ALA A 59 4.95 3.50 2.40
C ALA A 59 5.61 3.45 3.79
N PHE A 60 6.28 2.33 4.10
CA PHE A 60 6.92 2.09 5.39
C PHE A 60 8.45 2.10 5.32
N ARG A 61 9.01 2.81 4.35
CA ARG A 61 10.46 2.92 4.16
C ARG A 61 11.24 3.32 5.40
N PRO A 62 10.81 4.28 6.23
CA PRO A 62 11.54 4.64 7.45
C PRO A 62 11.79 3.44 8.37
N TYR A 63 10.87 2.49 8.42
CA TYR A 63 10.94 1.30 9.28
C TYR A 63 11.65 0.10 8.65
N LEU A 64 11.84 0.10 7.32
CA LEU A 64 12.45 -1.00 6.56
C LEU A 64 13.82 -0.66 5.95
N ARG A 65 14.19 0.62 5.92
CA ARG A 65 15.36 1.08 5.18
C ARG A 65 16.69 0.50 5.70
N ALA A 66 16.76 0.22 6.99
CA ALA A 66 17.97 -0.37 7.60
C ALA A 66 18.20 -1.82 7.11
N ASP A 67 17.13 -2.58 6.93
CA ASP A 67 17.18 -4.00 6.56
C ASP A 67 17.11 -4.19 5.05
N LEU A 68 16.42 -3.30 4.34
CA LEU A 68 16.25 -3.35 2.89
C LEU A 68 17.07 -2.26 2.19
N PRO A 69 18.37 -2.50 1.93
CA PRO A 69 19.23 -1.54 1.26
C PRO A 69 18.77 -1.22 -0.17
N LYS A 70 19.12 -0.04 -0.68
CA LYS A 70 18.72 0.47 -2.01
C LYS A 70 18.93 -0.58 -3.13
N LYS A 71 19.99 -1.39 -3.04
CA LYS A 71 20.29 -2.45 -4.02
C LYS A 71 19.22 -3.56 -4.07
N LEU A 72 18.69 -4.00 -2.90
CA LEU A 72 17.63 -5.01 -2.85
C LEU A 72 16.30 -4.43 -3.39
N ARG A 73 15.97 -3.21 -3.00
CA ARG A 73 14.76 -2.51 -3.46
C ARG A 73 14.77 -2.28 -4.97
N ARG A 74 15.92 -1.91 -5.55
CA ARG A 74 16.07 -1.77 -7.00
C ARG A 74 15.83 -3.11 -7.71
N ARG A 75 16.46 -4.20 -7.22
CA ARG A 75 16.27 -5.54 -7.78
C ARG A 75 14.82 -6.02 -7.72
N LEU A 76 14.10 -5.69 -6.64
CA LEU A 76 12.68 -5.96 -6.54
C LEU A 76 11.89 -5.16 -7.60
N GLY A 77 12.32 -3.93 -7.88
CA GLY A 77 11.79 -3.11 -8.96
C GLY A 77 12.02 -3.71 -10.34
N ASP A 78 13.23 -4.17 -10.60
CA ASP A 78 13.64 -4.77 -11.87
C ASP A 78 12.81 -6.04 -12.16
N VAL A 79 12.73 -6.97 -11.18
CA VAL A 79 11.94 -8.20 -11.33
C VAL A 79 10.45 -7.88 -11.57
N ALA A 80 9.89 -6.90 -10.88
CA ALA A 80 8.49 -6.51 -11.11
C ALA A 80 8.28 -5.86 -12.49
N GLY A 81 9.27 -5.14 -13.02
CA GLY A 81 9.24 -4.56 -14.37
C GLY A 81 9.25 -5.63 -15.46
N ASP A 82 10.12 -6.62 -15.33
CA ASP A 82 10.30 -7.69 -16.31
C ASP A 82 9.03 -8.54 -16.55
N THR A 83 8.07 -8.52 -15.63
CA THR A 83 6.79 -9.22 -15.76
C THR A 83 5.71 -8.43 -16.50
N GLY A 84 5.97 -7.15 -16.87
CA GLY A 84 4.98 -6.23 -17.44
C GLY A 84 4.45 -6.68 -18.78
N ALA A 85 5.34 -6.79 -19.75
CA ALA A 85 5.00 -6.97 -21.15
C ALA A 85 4.15 -8.23 -21.43
N SER A 86 4.49 -9.37 -20.82
CA SER A 86 3.74 -10.62 -21.03
C SER A 86 2.28 -10.52 -20.59
N ARG A 87 2.02 -9.91 -19.43
CA ARG A 87 0.63 -9.78 -18.90
C ARG A 87 -0.20 -8.79 -19.71
N ASP A 88 0.38 -7.67 -20.12
CA ASP A 88 -0.35 -6.67 -20.91
C ASP A 88 -0.79 -7.29 -22.25
N LEU A 89 0.08 -8.12 -22.86
CA LEU A 89 -0.26 -8.90 -24.07
C LEU A 89 -1.35 -9.95 -23.83
N GLU A 90 -1.39 -10.60 -22.65
CA GLU A 90 -2.48 -11.53 -22.30
C GLU A 90 -3.84 -10.81 -22.28
N VAL A 91 -3.91 -9.66 -21.64
CA VAL A 91 -5.14 -8.86 -21.55
C VAL A 91 -5.60 -8.43 -22.95
N HIS A 92 -4.68 -7.94 -23.81
CA HIS A 92 -4.99 -7.54 -25.17
C HIS A 92 -5.48 -8.71 -26.02
N LEU A 93 -4.83 -9.88 -25.93
CA LEU A 93 -5.24 -11.09 -26.67
C LEU A 93 -6.60 -11.62 -26.22
N ALA A 94 -6.89 -11.60 -24.91
CA ALA A 94 -8.18 -12.01 -24.37
C ALA A 94 -9.31 -11.11 -24.91
N TRP A 95 -9.14 -9.78 -24.78
CA TRP A 95 -10.10 -8.81 -25.28
C TRP A 95 -10.33 -8.93 -26.80
N LEU A 96 -9.27 -9.07 -27.61
CA LEU A 96 -9.40 -9.26 -29.05
C LEU A 96 -10.16 -10.52 -29.43
N SER A 97 -9.99 -11.59 -28.67
CA SER A 97 -10.69 -12.85 -28.91
C SER A 97 -12.21 -12.69 -28.79
N GLU A 98 -12.67 -11.86 -27.88
CA GLU A 98 -14.09 -11.53 -27.69
C GLU A 98 -14.65 -10.71 -28.88
N GLN A 99 -13.81 -9.85 -29.49
CA GLN A 99 -14.24 -9.01 -30.61
C GLN A 99 -14.58 -9.78 -31.87
N ARG A 100 -14.11 -11.02 -32.02
CA ARG A 100 -14.20 -11.83 -33.24
C ARG A 100 -15.64 -12.01 -33.75
N ARG A 101 -16.61 -12.17 -32.82
CA ARG A 101 -18.02 -12.44 -33.15
C ARG A 101 -18.72 -11.22 -33.73
N SER A 102 -18.33 -10.05 -33.33
CA SER A 102 -18.97 -8.77 -33.67
C SER A 102 -18.34 -8.07 -34.88
N LEU A 103 -17.27 -8.63 -35.47
CA LEU A 103 -16.59 -8.11 -36.67
C LEU A 103 -17.15 -8.69 -37.97
N GLY A 104 -17.42 -7.83 -38.95
CA GLY A 104 -17.84 -8.19 -40.28
C GLY A 104 -16.76 -8.94 -41.08
N ARG A 105 -17.16 -9.63 -42.14
CA ARG A 105 -16.22 -10.45 -42.98
C ARG A 105 -15.00 -9.65 -43.47
N ARG A 106 -15.19 -8.37 -43.86
CA ARG A 106 -14.11 -7.49 -44.34
C ARG A 106 -13.14 -7.03 -43.27
N GLN A 107 -13.57 -7.08 -41.99
CA GLN A 107 -12.76 -6.64 -40.84
C GLN A 107 -11.94 -7.78 -40.22
N ARG A 108 -12.36 -9.03 -40.40
CA ARG A 108 -11.67 -10.22 -39.82
C ARG A 108 -10.22 -10.37 -40.19
N PRO A 109 -9.77 -10.03 -41.45
CA PRO A 109 -8.34 -10.07 -41.76
C PRO A 109 -7.49 -9.18 -40.86
N GLY A 110 -7.95 -7.96 -40.52
CA GLY A 110 -7.26 -7.06 -39.61
C GLY A 110 -7.15 -7.62 -38.19
N LEU A 111 -8.22 -8.19 -37.65
CA LEU A 111 -8.17 -8.88 -36.37
C LEU A 111 -7.14 -10.02 -36.39
N SER A 112 -7.14 -10.85 -37.43
CA SER A 112 -6.20 -11.96 -37.55
C SER A 112 -4.76 -11.47 -37.63
N TRP A 113 -4.54 -10.34 -38.27
CA TRP A 113 -3.22 -9.71 -38.39
C TRP A 113 -2.74 -9.19 -37.02
N ILE A 114 -3.58 -8.47 -36.27
CA ILE A 114 -3.26 -8.01 -34.91
C ILE A 114 -2.96 -9.19 -33.99
N LEU A 115 -3.82 -10.21 -33.99
CA LEU A 115 -3.64 -11.42 -33.16
C LEU A 115 -2.33 -12.14 -33.47
N ALA A 116 -1.92 -12.23 -34.75
CA ALA A 116 -0.65 -12.87 -35.12
C ALA A 116 0.56 -12.07 -34.58
N ASN A 117 0.52 -10.75 -34.67
CA ASN A 117 1.56 -9.87 -34.13
C ASN A 117 1.69 -10.00 -32.62
N LEU A 118 0.57 -9.89 -31.90
CA LEU A 118 0.59 -9.94 -30.43
C LEU A 118 0.97 -11.33 -29.90
N LYS A 119 0.57 -12.42 -30.57
CA LYS A 119 0.97 -13.78 -30.19
C LYS A 119 2.48 -13.98 -30.29
N GLN A 120 3.10 -13.44 -31.36
CA GLN A 120 4.56 -13.51 -31.48
C GLN A 120 5.24 -12.72 -30.37
N GLN A 121 4.81 -11.48 -30.13
CA GLN A 121 5.35 -10.66 -29.05
C GLN A 121 5.18 -11.33 -27.68
N LYS A 122 4.03 -11.98 -27.43
CA LYS A 122 3.81 -12.74 -26.19
C LYS A 122 4.78 -13.89 -26.05
N THR A 123 5.01 -14.67 -27.11
CA THR A 123 5.98 -15.78 -27.11
C THR A 123 7.38 -15.28 -26.74
N ASP A 124 7.80 -14.15 -27.31
CA ASP A 124 9.10 -13.55 -27.03
C ASP A 124 9.19 -13.04 -25.58
N ALA A 125 8.13 -12.38 -25.08
CA ALA A 125 8.04 -11.90 -23.70
C ALA A 125 8.02 -13.05 -22.67
N ASP A 126 7.30 -14.14 -22.96
CA ASP A 126 7.25 -15.33 -22.11
C ASP A 126 8.62 -16.03 -22.03
N ALA A 127 9.36 -16.08 -23.14
CA ALA A 127 10.71 -16.63 -23.16
C ALA A 127 11.71 -15.82 -22.31
N VAL A 128 11.57 -14.50 -22.27
CA VAL A 128 12.34 -13.62 -21.38
C VAL A 128 11.94 -13.85 -19.93
N LEU A 129 10.64 -13.92 -19.66
CA LEU A 129 10.09 -14.16 -18.33
C LEU A 129 10.61 -15.47 -17.72
N ALA A 130 10.52 -16.57 -18.46
CA ALA A 130 10.94 -17.90 -18.00
C ALA A 130 12.44 -17.96 -17.65
N ARG A 131 13.31 -17.32 -18.47
CA ARG A 131 14.76 -17.32 -18.22
C ARG A 131 15.19 -16.46 -17.05
N ASP A 132 14.62 -15.28 -16.93
CA ASP A 132 15.15 -14.24 -16.03
C ASP A 132 14.45 -14.19 -14.67
N VAL A 133 13.13 -14.37 -14.63
CA VAL A 133 12.36 -14.16 -13.41
C VAL A 133 12.64 -15.26 -12.39
N GLU A 134 12.68 -16.51 -12.81
CA GLU A 134 12.83 -17.65 -11.89
C GLU A 134 14.18 -17.62 -11.15
N ALA A 135 15.28 -17.46 -11.88
CA ALA A 135 16.61 -17.43 -11.29
C ALA A 135 16.88 -16.13 -10.49
N ARG A 136 16.37 -14.99 -10.97
CA ARG A 136 16.57 -13.68 -10.32
C ARG A 136 15.72 -13.53 -9.08
N PHE A 137 14.43 -13.92 -9.14
CA PHE A 137 13.53 -13.82 -8.00
C PHE A 137 13.93 -14.76 -6.88
N GLY A 138 14.27 -16.04 -7.13
CA GLY A 138 14.65 -16.98 -6.08
C GLY A 138 15.84 -16.54 -5.26
N ARG A 139 16.87 -15.91 -5.91
CA ARG A 139 17.99 -15.30 -5.20
C ARG A 139 17.60 -14.04 -4.41
N LEU A 140 16.68 -13.26 -4.95
CA LEU A 140 16.18 -12.04 -4.32
C LEU A 140 15.30 -12.38 -3.12
N GLU A 141 14.39 -13.34 -3.26
CA GLU A 141 13.49 -13.83 -2.21
C GLU A 141 14.26 -14.24 -0.95
N LYS A 142 15.28 -15.11 -1.11
CA LYS A 142 16.14 -15.56 0.01
C LYS A 142 16.76 -14.38 0.75
N LYS A 143 17.23 -13.35 0.03
CA LYS A 143 17.83 -12.16 0.63
C LYS A 143 16.82 -11.27 1.32
N LEU A 144 15.63 -11.07 0.72
CA LEU A 144 14.54 -10.28 1.30
C LEU A 144 14.03 -10.97 2.57
N ARG A 145 13.79 -12.28 2.52
CA ARG A 145 13.33 -13.07 3.67
C ARG A 145 14.33 -12.96 4.82
N LYS A 146 15.61 -13.26 4.58
CA LYS A 146 16.66 -13.13 5.59
C LYS A 146 16.72 -11.73 6.20
N ALA A 147 16.59 -10.69 5.38
CA ALA A 147 16.65 -9.30 5.84
C ALA A 147 15.44 -8.93 6.72
N LEU A 148 14.24 -9.40 6.35
CA LEU A 148 13.01 -9.13 7.11
C LEU A 148 12.92 -9.96 8.40
N GLU A 149 13.42 -11.22 8.41
CA GLU A 149 13.41 -12.11 9.57
C GLU A 149 14.55 -11.81 10.57
N SER A 150 15.64 -11.18 10.12
CA SER A 150 16.79 -10.88 10.99
C SER A 150 16.59 -9.68 11.92
N TYR A 151 15.41 -9.07 11.91
CA TYR A 151 15.11 -7.93 12.76
C TYR A 151 15.15 -8.32 14.24
N ARG A 152 15.86 -7.51 15.02
CA ARG A 152 15.86 -7.55 16.48
C ARG A 152 15.41 -6.19 16.98
N GLU A 153 14.39 -6.18 17.81
CA GLU A 153 13.91 -4.95 18.43
C GLU A 153 15.00 -4.38 19.34
N LYS A 154 15.35 -3.11 19.12
CA LYS A 154 16.29 -2.39 19.98
C LYS A 154 15.47 -1.66 21.02
N LEU A 155 15.61 -2.07 22.26
CA LEU A 155 15.11 -1.29 23.40
C LEU A 155 15.75 0.10 23.36
N ARG A 156 14.90 1.12 23.29
CA ARG A 156 15.31 2.51 23.46
C ARG A 156 15.07 2.92 24.89
N LEU A 157 16.08 3.48 25.54
CA LEU A 157 15.97 4.03 26.89
C LEU A 157 15.95 5.55 26.80
N ARG A 158 15.17 6.19 27.66
CA ARG A 158 15.25 7.63 27.92
C ARG A 158 16.54 7.92 28.72
N GLU A 159 16.90 9.20 28.83
CA GLU A 159 18.04 9.63 29.65
C GLU A 159 17.89 9.25 31.13
N ASP A 160 16.64 9.13 31.63
CA ASP A 160 16.30 8.62 32.95
C ASP A 160 16.37 7.09 33.10
N GLY A 161 16.80 6.37 32.04
CA GLY A 161 16.91 4.91 31.99
C GLY A 161 15.57 4.19 31.78
N ARG A 162 14.47 4.90 31.58
CA ARG A 162 13.17 4.28 31.30
C ARG A 162 13.10 3.82 29.85
N GLY A 163 12.46 2.69 29.62
CA GLY A 163 12.21 2.19 28.28
C GLY A 163 11.23 3.10 27.52
N ILE A 164 11.54 3.40 26.25
CA ILE A 164 10.58 4.04 25.34
C ILE A 164 9.75 2.93 24.71
N ALA A 165 8.44 2.99 24.91
CA ALA A 165 7.52 2.08 24.25
C ALA A 165 7.71 2.12 22.73
N PRO A 166 7.70 0.96 22.05
CA PRO A 166 7.72 0.95 20.61
C PRO A 166 6.44 1.60 20.08
N MET A 167 6.60 2.44 19.04
CA MET A 167 5.48 3.08 18.36
C MET A 167 4.46 2.05 17.89
N PRO A 168 3.16 2.18 18.22
CA PRO A 168 2.11 1.34 17.69
C PRO A 168 2.01 1.44 16.17
N PHE A 169 1.61 0.36 15.50
CA PHE A 169 1.43 0.37 14.05
C PHE A 169 0.35 1.38 13.61
N ALA A 170 -0.73 1.52 14.37
CA ALA A 170 -1.78 2.50 14.12
C ALA A 170 -1.26 3.94 14.01
N GLU A 171 -0.33 4.34 14.88
CA GLU A 171 0.29 5.66 14.89
C GLU A 171 1.09 5.93 13.61
N ALA A 172 1.69 4.89 13.05
CA ALA A 172 2.38 5.00 11.78
C ALA A 172 1.43 4.93 10.57
N LEU A 173 0.32 4.19 10.67
CA LEU A 173 -0.61 3.95 9.57
C LEU A 173 -1.54 5.13 9.31
N ALA A 174 -2.18 5.70 10.34
CA ALA A 174 -3.18 6.76 10.21
C ALA A 174 -2.68 7.97 9.37
N PRO A 175 -1.51 8.58 9.65
CA PRO A 175 -1.02 9.69 8.83
C PRO A 175 -0.68 9.28 7.39
N ARG A 176 -0.30 8.02 7.15
CA ARG A 176 -0.06 7.51 5.80
C ARG A 176 -1.34 7.34 5.01
N VAL A 177 -2.41 6.89 5.64
CA VAL A 177 -3.74 6.81 5.03
C VAL A 177 -4.23 8.21 4.66
N ARG A 178 -4.14 9.19 5.58
CA ARG A 178 -4.49 10.60 5.31
C ARG A 178 -3.66 11.21 4.18
N GLY A 179 -2.35 10.99 4.20
CA GLY A 179 -1.46 11.48 3.14
C GLY A 179 -1.77 10.87 1.77
N ALA A 180 -2.06 9.57 1.72
CA ALA A 180 -2.46 8.89 0.48
C ALA A 180 -3.85 9.33 0.00
N ALA A 181 -4.78 9.63 0.92
CA ALA A 181 -6.10 10.18 0.61
C ALA A 181 -5.97 11.58 -0.03
N ALA A 182 -5.15 12.45 0.58
CA ALA A 182 -4.87 13.79 0.05
C ALA A 182 -4.19 13.74 -1.33
N ASP A 183 -3.23 12.82 -1.53
CA ASP A 183 -2.61 12.61 -2.86
C ASP A 183 -3.64 12.15 -3.89
N LEU A 184 -4.53 11.22 -3.53
CA LEU A 184 -5.60 10.77 -4.43
C LEU A 184 -6.53 11.92 -4.81
N ARG A 185 -7.02 12.71 -3.83
CA ARG A 185 -7.89 13.86 -4.09
C ARG A 185 -7.22 14.85 -5.04
N LYS A 186 -5.98 15.25 -4.75
CA LYS A 186 -5.20 16.17 -5.59
C LYS A 186 -5.03 15.67 -7.03
N ARG A 187 -4.98 14.33 -7.24
CA ARG A 187 -4.85 13.74 -8.56
C ARG A 187 -6.17 13.69 -9.30
N LEU A 188 -7.26 13.41 -8.61
CA LEU A 188 -8.61 13.48 -9.17
C LEU A 188 -8.95 14.91 -9.62
N ASP A 189 -8.59 15.92 -8.83
CA ASP A 189 -8.81 17.33 -9.13
C ASP A 189 -8.09 17.85 -10.40
N ARG A 190 -7.09 17.10 -10.89
CA ARG A 190 -6.35 17.43 -12.12
C ARG A 190 -6.93 16.80 -13.36
N VAL A 191 -7.84 15.85 -13.21
CA VAL A 191 -8.47 15.19 -14.35
C VAL A 191 -9.70 15.98 -14.77
N HIS A 192 -9.67 16.51 -15.99
CA HIS A 192 -10.78 17.29 -16.54
C HIS A 192 -11.41 16.60 -17.76
N SER A 193 -10.64 15.73 -18.44
CA SER A 193 -11.07 15.10 -19.68
C SER A 193 -10.38 13.76 -19.93
N ALA A 194 -10.90 12.97 -20.85
CA ALA A 194 -10.30 11.70 -21.26
C ALA A 194 -8.89 11.84 -21.89
N VAL A 195 -8.52 13.03 -22.35
CA VAL A 195 -7.17 13.28 -22.92
C VAL A 195 -6.10 13.48 -21.86
N ASP A 196 -6.49 13.68 -20.59
CA ASP A 196 -5.56 13.83 -19.46
C ASP A 196 -5.02 12.46 -19.00
N GLN A 197 -4.52 11.67 -19.96
CA GLN A 197 -4.11 10.27 -19.75
C GLN A 197 -3.11 10.12 -18.60
N ARG A 198 -2.17 11.08 -18.48
CA ARG A 198 -1.17 11.06 -17.42
C ARG A 198 -1.81 11.23 -16.04
N ASP A 199 -2.73 12.17 -15.89
CA ASP A 199 -3.36 12.46 -14.60
C ASP A 199 -4.32 11.33 -14.20
N CYS A 200 -5.07 10.73 -15.15
CA CYS A 200 -5.85 9.50 -14.93
C CYS A 200 -4.97 8.34 -14.46
N HIS A 201 -3.82 8.14 -15.09
CA HIS A 201 -2.86 7.10 -14.70
C HIS A 201 -2.27 7.35 -13.30
N GLU A 202 -1.94 8.59 -12.98
CA GLU A 202 -1.43 8.97 -11.66
C GLU A 202 -2.51 8.80 -10.57
N ALA A 203 -3.77 9.14 -10.84
CA ALA A 203 -4.90 8.87 -9.94
C ALA A 203 -5.08 7.36 -9.68
N ARG A 204 -5.01 6.53 -10.74
CA ARG A 204 -5.04 5.07 -10.62
C ARG A 204 -3.92 4.54 -9.73
N ILE A 205 -2.70 5.06 -9.86
CA ILE A 205 -1.56 4.66 -9.01
C ILE A 205 -1.80 5.08 -7.56
N SER A 206 -2.31 6.28 -7.33
CA SER A 206 -2.60 6.79 -5.98
C SER A 206 -3.70 5.96 -5.31
N ALA A 207 -4.79 5.64 -6.01
CA ALA A 207 -5.84 4.75 -5.52
C ALA A 207 -5.29 3.35 -5.15
N LYS A 208 -4.38 2.77 -5.96
CA LYS A 208 -3.73 1.50 -5.63
C LYS A 208 -2.88 1.58 -4.37
N ARG A 209 -2.14 2.67 -4.18
CA ARG A 209 -1.30 2.87 -2.98
C ARG A 209 -2.15 2.94 -1.73
N LEU A 210 -3.22 3.73 -1.76
CA LEU A 210 -4.16 3.86 -0.66
C LEU A 210 -4.83 2.52 -0.32
N ARG A 211 -5.31 1.79 -1.33
CA ARG A 211 -5.89 0.46 -1.12
C ARG A 211 -4.92 -0.50 -0.43
N TYR A 212 -3.66 -0.55 -0.88
CA TYR A 212 -2.66 -1.46 -0.31
C TYR A 212 -2.26 -1.09 1.13
N LEU A 213 -2.48 0.13 1.58
CA LEU A 213 -2.35 0.51 3.00
C LEU A 213 -3.48 -0.07 3.84
N LEU A 214 -4.71 -0.11 3.31
CA LEU A 214 -5.91 -0.53 4.03
C LEU A 214 -6.16 -2.04 3.97
N GLU A 215 -5.76 -2.74 2.89
CA GLU A 215 -6.00 -4.18 2.73
C GLU A 215 -5.58 -5.03 3.94
N PRO A 216 -4.42 -4.81 4.59
CA PRO A 216 -4.03 -5.59 5.76
C PRO A 216 -4.94 -5.39 6.98
N VAL A 217 -5.63 -4.27 7.09
CA VAL A 217 -6.41 -3.86 8.27
C VAL A 217 -7.92 -3.88 8.07
N VAL A 218 -8.41 -4.40 6.94
CA VAL A 218 -9.86 -4.41 6.62
C VAL A 218 -10.73 -5.11 7.65
N LYS A 219 -10.20 -6.07 8.40
CA LYS A 219 -10.93 -6.79 9.43
C LYS A 219 -10.85 -6.14 10.81
N SER A 220 -9.83 -5.34 11.03
CA SER A 220 -9.53 -4.73 12.32
C SER A 220 -10.06 -3.30 12.42
N VAL A 221 -10.53 -2.72 11.31
CA VAL A 221 -11.03 -1.34 11.26
C VAL A 221 -12.40 -1.31 10.59
N ARG A 222 -13.41 -0.90 11.35
CA ARG A 222 -14.76 -0.73 10.83
C ARG A 222 -14.79 0.30 9.70
N GLY A 223 -15.44 -0.04 8.60
CA GLY A 223 -15.57 0.81 7.40
C GLY A 223 -14.39 0.69 6.42
N ALA A 224 -13.28 0.01 6.78
CA ALA A 224 -12.15 -0.15 5.88
C ALA A 224 -12.46 -1.06 4.68
N SER A 225 -13.36 -2.04 4.85
CA SER A 225 -13.78 -2.94 3.77
C SER A 225 -14.49 -2.19 2.66
N GLU A 226 -15.42 -1.35 3.00
CA GLU A 226 -16.21 -0.52 2.09
C GLU A 226 -15.32 0.44 1.29
N ILE A 227 -14.35 1.05 1.97
CA ILE A 227 -13.36 1.93 1.32
C ILE A 227 -12.51 1.12 0.33
N VAL A 228 -12.05 -0.07 0.71
CA VAL A 228 -11.23 -0.94 -0.16
C VAL A 228 -12.01 -1.35 -1.41
N GLU A 229 -13.29 -1.72 -1.29
CA GLU A 229 -14.13 -2.08 -2.44
C GLU A 229 -14.38 -0.88 -3.36
N ARG A 230 -14.64 0.31 -2.82
CA ARG A 230 -14.77 1.53 -3.64
C ARG A 230 -13.47 1.89 -4.36
N LEU A 231 -12.32 1.75 -3.70
CA LEU A 231 -11.00 1.95 -4.33
C LEU A 231 -10.73 0.89 -5.41
N LYS A 232 -11.23 -0.33 -5.26
CA LYS A 232 -11.14 -1.36 -6.28
C LYS A 232 -11.96 -1.00 -7.50
N ALA A 233 -13.21 -0.60 -7.32
CA ALA A 233 -14.08 -0.13 -8.41
C ALA A 233 -13.43 1.04 -9.19
N LEU A 234 -12.91 2.05 -8.48
CA LEU A 234 -12.17 3.15 -9.10
C LEU A 234 -10.98 2.65 -9.95
N GLN A 235 -10.23 1.67 -9.42
CA GLN A 235 -9.06 1.13 -10.12
C GLN A 235 -9.44 0.29 -11.33
N ASP A 236 -10.59 -0.37 -11.31
CA ASP A 236 -11.08 -1.17 -12.43
C ASP A 236 -11.49 -0.23 -13.58
N VAL A 237 -12.26 0.82 -13.30
CA VAL A 237 -12.66 1.83 -14.31
C VAL A 237 -11.44 2.57 -14.89
N LEU A 238 -10.54 3.08 -14.04
CA LEU A 238 -9.30 3.72 -14.51
C LEU A 238 -8.34 2.73 -15.18
N GLY A 239 -8.49 1.43 -14.88
CA GLY A 239 -7.80 0.35 -15.55
C GLY A 239 -8.28 0.19 -16.98
N ASP A 240 -9.58 0.06 -17.15
CA ASP A 240 -10.23 -0.06 -18.46
C ASP A 240 -9.92 1.12 -19.37
N LEU A 241 -9.98 2.35 -18.82
CA LEU A 241 -9.60 3.56 -19.53
C LEU A 241 -8.14 3.50 -20.01
N HIS A 242 -7.21 3.22 -19.10
CA HIS A 242 -5.79 3.16 -19.42
C HIS A 242 -5.45 2.07 -20.45
N ASP A 243 -5.98 0.87 -20.26
CA ASP A 243 -5.72 -0.27 -21.13
C ASP A 243 -6.29 -0.01 -22.55
N ALA A 244 -7.48 0.62 -22.65
CA ALA A 244 -8.07 1.03 -23.92
C ALA A 244 -7.23 2.11 -24.64
N GLN A 245 -6.72 3.09 -23.90
CA GLN A 245 -5.88 4.16 -24.45
C GLN A 245 -4.52 3.65 -24.92
N VAL A 246 -3.83 2.85 -24.10
CA VAL A 246 -2.51 2.29 -24.45
C VAL A 246 -2.62 1.37 -25.64
N PHE A 247 -3.57 0.44 -25.61
CA PHE A 247 -3.78 -0.49 -26.70
C PHE A 247 -4.30 0.20 -27.97
N GLY A 248 -5.13 1.23 -27.83
CA GLY A 248 -5.59 2.08 -28.94
C GLY A 248 -4.42 2.76 -29.66
N ALA A 249 -3.44 3.27 -28.91
CA ALA A 249 -2.23 3.85 -29.49
C ALA A 249 -1.39 2.80 -30.25
N GLU A 250 -1.25 1.58 -29.69
CA GLU A 250 -0.54 0.48 -30.36
C GLU A 250 -1.25 0.06 -31.67
N VAL A 251 -2.58 -0.08 -31.63
CA VAL A 251 -3.39 -0.42 -32.82
C VAL A 251 -3.31 0.68 -33.87
N SER A 252 -3.26 1.95 -33.47
CA SER A 252 -3.06 3.08 -34.40
C SER A 252 -1.69 3.03 -35.08
N ALA A 253 -0.63 2.68 -34.34
CA ALA A 253 0.69 2.47 -34.90
C ALA A 253 0.71 1.29 -35.89
N MET A 254 0.01 0.19 -35.55
CA MET A 254 -0.18 -0.96 -36.43
C MET A 254 -0.93 -0.59 -37.73
N ALA A 255 -1.93 0.30 -37.66
CA ALA A 255 -2.65 0.80 -38.81
C ALA A 255 -1.70 1.58 -39.78
N ALA A 256 -0.84 2.42 -39.21
CA ALA A 256 0.14 3.18 -39.98
C ALA A 256 1.16 2.26 -40.67
N GLU A 257 1.54 1.14 -40.05
CA GLU A 257 2.44 0.13 -40.61
C GLU A 257 1.76 -0.69 -41.75
N ALA A 258 0.47 -1.02 -41.53
CA ALA A 258 -0.32 -1.79 -42.48
C ALA A 258 -0.76 -0.97 -43.72
N ALA A 259 -0.75 0.37 -43.60
CA ALA A 259 -1.09 1.24 -44.73
C ALA A 259 -0.13 1.04 -45.92
N PRO A 260 -0.62 0.96 -47.15
CA PRO A 260 0.23 0.88 -48.31
C PRO A 260 1.19 2.08 -48.33
N ARG A 261 2.49 1.84 -48.30
CA ARG A 261 3.46 2.91 -48.54
C ARG A 261 3.17 3.46 -49.93
N ALA A 262 2.80 4.71 -50.05
CA ALA A 262 2.68 5.38 -51.34
C ALA A 262 3.97 5.12 -52.11
N ALA A 263 3.82 4.46 -53.26
CA ALA A 263 4.97 4.23 -54.16
C ALA A 263 5.58 5.62 -54.47
N PRO A 264 6.91 5.77 -54.39
CA PRO A 264 7.52 7.04 -54.76
C PRO A 264 7.03 7.39 -56.15
N GLU A 265 6.43 8.55 -56.34
CA GLU A 265 5.98 9.05 -57.62
C GLU A 265 7.09 8.78 -58.64
N ARG A 266 6.83 7.87 -59.58
CA ARG A 266 7.70 7.68 -60.74
C ARG A 266 7.72 9.04 -61.43
N ARG A 267 8.79 9.80 -61.22
CA ARG A 267 9.13 10.94 -62.03
C ARG A 267 9.18 10.45 -63.48
N VAL A 268 8.09 10.66 -64.20
CA VAL A 268 8.04 10.42 -65.65
C VAL A 268 9.11 11.34 -66.22
N ALA A 269 10.24 10.73 -66.60
CA ALA A 269 11.26 11.39 -67.41
C ALA A 269 10.60 11.80 -68.72
N ARG A 270 10.27 13.08 -68.84
CA ARG A 270 9.95 13.66 -70.15
C ARG A 270 11.21 13.52 -71.01
N THR A 271 11.18 12.59 -71.95
CA THR A 271 12.12 12.52 -73.03
C THR A 271 11.99 13.81 -73.84
N ASN A 272 13.04 14.63 -73.81
CA ASN A 272 13.22 15.74 -74.75
C ASN A 272 13.36 15.26 -76.18
N GLY A 273 12.31 15.45 -76.96
CA GLY A 273 12.41 15.50 -78.42
C GLY A 273 12.90 16.87 -78.89
N ALA A 274 14.03 16.86 -79.55
CA ALA A 274 14.64 18.06 -80.14
C ALA A 274 13.77 18.66 -81.26
N GLY A 275 13.69 20.03 -81.28
CA GLY A 275 13.05 20.73 -82.36
C GLY A 275 13.10 22.25 -82.25
N ARG A 276 14.20 22.84 -82.75
CA ARG A 276 14.34 24.19 -83.38
C ARG A 276 13.69 25.42 -82.75
N GLN A 277 14.57 26.37 -82.34
CA GLN A 277 14.32 27.80 -82.34
C GLN A 277 13.84 28.35 -83.68
N PRO A 278 13.13 29.54 -83.73
CA PRO A 278 13.90 30.80 -83.77
C PRO A 278 13.33 31.98 -82.98
N GLU A 279 14.27 32.88 -82.74
CA GLU A 279 14.26 34.26 -82.33
C GLU A 279 13.00 35.12 -82.62
N ARG A 280 12.61 35.98 -81.75
CA ARG A 280 12.69 37.48 -81.83
C ARG A 280 11.88 38.18 -80.76
N ARG A 281 12.64 39.07 -80.16
CA ARG A 281 12.37 40.49 -79.83
C ARG A 281 11.15 40.88 -78.97
N ALA A 282 11.53 41.43 -77.84
CA ALA A 282 11.42 42.85 -77.47
C ALA A 282 10.04 43.36 -76.98
N ALA A 283 10.04 43.91 -75.94
CA ALA A 283 9.72 45.22 -75.36
C ALA A 283 8.85 45.06 -74.13
N ALA A 284 9.36 45.39 -72.95
CA ALA A 284 9.38 46.70 -72.36
C ALA A 284 7.99 47.24 -72.06
N THR A 285 7.76 47.38 -70.82
CA THR A 285 7.30 48.51 -70.01
C THR A 285 6.72 47.99 -68.74
N ALA A 286 7.33 48.19 -67.61
CA ALA A 286 7.37 49.42 -66.82
C ALA A 286 6.01 49.76 -66.24
N SER A 287 5.97 49.82 -64.98
CA SER A 287 5.50 50.89 -64.13
C SER A 287 4.80 50.39 -62.88
N THR A 288 5.50 50.50 -61.77
CA THR A 288 5.28 51.58 -60.73
C THR A 288 3.95 51.36 -59.99
N ALA A 289 3.87 51.48 -58.79
CA ALA A 289 4.54 52.17 -57.71
C ALA A 289 3.84 51.83 -56.41
N ALA A 290 4.55 51.70 -55.43
CA ALA A 290 4.78 52.65 -54.35
C ALA A 290 3.72 52.55 -53.28
N ALA A 291 4.08 52.40 -52.15
CA ALA A 291 4.83 53.07 -51.12
C ALA A 291 4.04 53.01 -49.83
N ALA A 292 4.66 52.59 -48.82
CA ALA A 292 5.19 53.38 -47.70
C ALA A 292 4.09 53.87 -46.77
N THR A 293 4.19 53.85 -45.50
CA THR A 293 5.12 54.41 -44.51
C THR A 293 4.60 53.94 -43.16
N ASP A 294 5.37 53.46 -42.33
CA ASP A 294 6.20 54.16 -41.35
C ASP A 294 5.44 54.74 -40.16
N ALA A 295 5.78 54.34 -38.94
CA ALA A 295 6.23 55.20 -37.85
C ALA A 295 6.07 54.56 -36.48
N THR A 296 7.15 54.15 -35.91
CA THR A 296 7.41 54.34 -34.46
C THR A 296 7.68 55.85 -34.25
N PRO A 297 7.54 56.41 -33.03
CA PRO A 297 8.53 56.20 -32.00
C PRO A 297 8.08 56.36 -30.52
N ASN A 298 8.86 55.79 -29.66
CA ASN A 298 9.55 56.33 -28.48
C ASN A 298 8.79 57.19 -27.46
N ALA A 299 8.87 56.81 -26.18
CA ALA A 299 9.50 57.61 -25.11
C ALA A 299 9.35 57.00 -23.73
N THR A 300 10.46 56.64 -23.11
CA THR A 300 10.68 56.71 -21.65
C THR A 300 10.86 58.18 -21.23
N PRO A 301 10.68 58.53 -19.95
CA PRO A 301 11.76 58.55 -18.97
C PRO A 301 11.30 58.16 -17.56
N ASP A 302 12.12 57.42 -16.81
CA ASP A 302 13.19 57.82 -15.87
C ASP A 302 12.78 58.77 -14.75
N VAL A 303 13.12 58.41 -13.53
CA VAL A 303 13.75 59.14 -12.44
C VAL A 303 13.43 58.63 -11.04
N THR A 304 14.40 57.95 -10.44
CA THR A 304 15.01 58.10 -9.09
C THR A 304 14.14 58.12 -7.83
N ALA A 305 14.44 57.28 -6.85
CA ALA A 305 15.22 57.59 -5.64
C ALA A 305 15.20 56.50 -4.60
N SER A 306 16.36 56.00 -4.20
CA SER A 306 16.67 55.41 -2.87
C SER A 306 17.43 56.48 -2.06
N PRO A 307 17.86 56.24 -0.80
CA PRO A 307 17.45 55.53 0.39
C PRO A 307 17.26 56.48 1.62
N PRO A 308 17.30 56.11 2.90
CA PRO A 308 18.49 55.66 3.60
C PRO A 308 18.32 54.64 4.75
N VAL A 309 19.41 54.07 5.09
CA VAL A 309 19.91 53.24 6.20
C VAL A 309 19.71 53.90 7.59
N ALA A 310 19.44 53.10 8.62
CA ALA A 310 19.95 53.26 10.00
C ALA A 310 19.90 51.94 10.81
N GLU A 311 21.06 51.50 11.26
CA GLU A 311 21.31 50.61 12.40
C GLU A 311 21.80 51.42 13.59
N PRO A 312 22.15 50.74 14.75
CA PRO A 312 21.35 50.08 15.80
C PRO A 312 21.41 50.84 17.15
N PRO A 313 20.93 50.34 18.27
CA PRO A 313 21.86 49.77 19.28
C PRO A 313 21.36 48.64 20.16
N SER A 314 22.32 47.84 20.52
CA SER A 314 22.64 46.89 21.61
C SER A 314 21.76 46.74 22.85
N ALA A 315 21.70 45.41 23.22
CA ALA A 315 21.85 44.77 24.52
C ALA A 315 20.70 44.81 25.56
N SER A 316 20.17 43.65 25.81
CA SER A 316 20.15 43.05 27.19
C SER A 316 19.74 41.58 27.16
N VAL A 317 20.47 40.82 27.91
CA VAL A 317 20.37 39.40 28.20
C VAL A 317 19.17 39.15 29.11
N GLU A 318 18.23 38.27 28.66
CA GLU A 318 17.40 37.52 29.58
C GLU A 318 17.15 36.11 29.01
N THR A 319 17.57 35.14 29.83
CA THR A 319 17.35 33.72 29.71
C THR A 319 15.86 33.40 29.77
N SER A 320 15.29 32.85 28.71
CA SER A 320 14.03 32.15 28.79
C SER A 320 14.08 30.87 27.97
N VAL A 321 13.69 29.80 28.65
CA VAL A 321 13.54 28.42 28.23
C VAL A 321 12.73 28.35 26.93
N SER A 322 13.30 27.75 25.91
CA SER A 322 12.60 27.43 24.66
C SER A 322 11.69 26.22 24.84
N PRO A 323 10.45 26.25 24.37
CA PRO A 323 9.64 25.04 24.23
C PRO A 323 10.11 24.26 23.00
N GLU A 324 10.12 22.96 23.16
CA GLU A 324 10.46 21.97 22.14
C GLU A 324 9.76 22.26 20.81
N THR A 325 10.57 22.43 19.80
CA THR A 325 10.16 22.53 18.42
C THR A 325 9.59 21.19 17.97
N SER A 326 8.28 21.11 17.83
CA SER A 326 7.60 20.10 17.03
C SER A 326 8.23 20.09 15.63
N VAL A 327 9.03 19.11 15.34
CA VAL A 327 9.57 18.86 14.00
C VAL A 327 8.40 18.42 13.13
N ALA A 328 7.86 19.37 12.35
CA ALA A 328 7.00 19.03 11.23
C ALA A 328 7.76 18.02 10.34
N PRO A 329 7.11 16.95 9.85
CA PRO A 329 7.76 16.02 8.94
C PRO A 329 8.22 16.81 7.70
N ALA A 330 9.53 16.84 7.47
CA ALA A 330 10.13 17.44 6.29
C ALA A 330 9.38 16.92 5.05
N ALA A 331 8.91 17.83 4.21
CA ALA A 331 8.35 17.50 2.92
C ALA A 331 9.39 16.67 2.16
N GLU A 332 9.11 15.39 1.95
CA GLU A 332 9.95 14.53 1.13
C GLU A 332 10.07 15.15 -0.27
N PRO A 333 11.27 15.21 -0.86
CA PRO A 333 11.40 15.57 -2.25
C PRO A 333 10.52 14.62 -3.07
N ALA A 334 9.70 15.18 -3.95
CA ALA A 334 8.83 14.44 -4.85
C ALA A 334 9.59 13.25 -5.43
N ALA A 335 9.10 12.04 -5.15
CA ALA A 335 9.72 10.82 -5.65
C ALA A 335 9.91 11.00 -7.17
N PRO A 336 11.07 10.60 -7.73
CA PRO A 336 11.25 10.65 -9.16
C PRO A 336 10.07 9.94 -9.80
N ALA A 337 9.36 10.65 -10.67
CA ALA A 337 8.29 10.09 -11.47
C ALA A 337 8.81 8.76 -12.03
N PHE A 338 7.99 7.70 -11.95
CA PHE A 338 8.28 6.53 -12.76
C PHE A 338 8.57 7.05 -14.16
N PRO A 339 9.62 6.59 -14.80
CA PRO A 339 9.70 6.81 -16.23
C PRO A 339 8.35 6.36 -16.79
N PRO A 340 7.75 7.11 -17.70
CA PRO A 340 6.61 6.61 -18.46
C PRO A 340 6.97 5.19 -18.88
N PRO A 341 6.02 4.25 -18.96
CA PRO A 341 6.30 2.92 -19.46
C PRO A 341 7.22 3.14 -20.66
N ALA A 342 8.45 2.61 -20.56
CA ALA A 342 9.46 2.85 -21.57
C ALA A 342 8.73 2.63 -22.88
N ALA A 343 8.61 3.70 -23.66
CA ALA A 343 8.09 3.58 -25.01
C ALA A 343 8.86 2.40 -25.54
N ALA A 344 8.16 1.27 -25.75
CA ALA A 344 8.77 0.02 -26.19
C ALA A 344 9.69 0.47 -27.31
N GLY A 345 10.99 0.40 -27.06
CA GLY A 345 11.97 1.01 -27.94
C GLY A 345 11.51 0.65 -29.32
N SER A 346 11.44 1.59 -30.25
CA SER A 346 10.98 1.38 -31.62
C SER A 346 11.91 0.34 -32.30
N ALA A 347 11.81 -0.89 -31.80
CA ALA A 347 12.22 -2.06 -32.53
C ALA A 347 11.29 -2.02 -33.74
N THR A 348 11.83 -1.68 -34.91
CA THR A 348 11.16 -1.78 -36.19
C THR A 348 10.39 -3.08 -36.16
N LEU A 349 9.06 -3.00 -35.94
CA LEU A 349 8.15 -4.15 -35.91
C LEU A 349 8.16 -4.77 -37.30
N ARG A 350 9.09 -5.69 -37.54
CA ARG A 350 9.03 -6.54 -38.71
C ARG A 350 7.83 -7.44 -38.53
N ALA A 351 6.80 -7.23 -39.33
CA ALA A 351 5.61 -8.08 -39.32
C ALA A 351 6.03 -9.55 -39.36
N PRO A 352 5.60 -10.38 -38.40
CA PRO A 352 5.92 -11.81 -38.41
C PRO A 352 5.44 -12.42 -39.72
N ALA A 353 6.13 -13.47 -40.20
CA ALA A 353 5.85 -14.11 -41.48
C ALA A 353 4.36 -14.47 -41.68
N VAL A 354 3.66 -14.82 -40.58
CA VAL A 354 2.22 -15.11 -40.58
C VAL A 354 1.39 -13.85 -40.82
N ALA A 355 1.73 -12.71 -40.19
CA ALA A 355 1.03 -11.45 -40.42
C ALA A 355 1.26 -10.93 -41.85
N ALA A 356 2.47 -11.09 -42.40
CA ALA A 356 2.78 -10.80 -43.78
C ALA A 356 2.03 -11.71 -44.77
N ALA A 357 1.82 -12.98 -44.43
CA ALA A 357 1.02 -13.92 -45.23
C ALA A 357 -0.47 -13.58 -45.23
N VAL A 358 -1.01 -13.12 -44.08
CA VAL A 358 -2.41 -12.66 -43.99
C VAL A 358 -2.62 -11.39 -44.82
N ALA A 359 -1.69 -10.43 -44.75
CA ALA A 359 -1.76 -9.17 -45.50
C ALA A 359 -1.69 -9.38 -47.03
N ARG A 360 -1.05 -10.46 -47.49
CA ARG A 360 -1.00 -10.80 -48.95
C ARG A 360 -2.32 -11.34 -49.49
N ARG A 361 -3.23 -11.82 -48.65
CA ARG A 361 -4.52 -12.43 -49.06
C ARG A 361 -5.71 -11.49 -48.95
N ALA A 362 -5.70 -10.54 -48.02
CA ALA A 362 -6.76 -9.57 -47.85
C ALA A 362 -6.21 -8.35 -47.10
N ASP A 363 -6.71 -7.16 -47.46
CA ASP A 363 -6.33 -5.91 -46.79
C ASP A 363 -6.71 -5.95 -45.27
N PRO A 364 -5.73 -5.82 -44.36
CA PRO A 364 -6.00 -5.84 -42.93
C PRO A 364 -6.54 -4.50 -42.37
N LEU A 365 -6.34 -3.40 -43.10
CA LEU A 365 -6.58 -2.04 -42.61
C LEU A 365 -8.01 -1.80 -42.13
N PRO A 366 -9.09 -2.24 -42.83
CA PRO A 366 -10.45 -2.03 -42.33
C PRO A 366 -10.72 -2.68 -40.97
N GLY A 367 -10.09 -3.81 -40.70
CA GLY A 367 -10.22 -4.49 -39.40
C GLY A 367 -9.43 -3.82 -38.30
N ILE A 368 -8.23 -3.31 -38.62
CA ILE A 368 -7.39 -2.58 -37.65
C ILE A 368 -8.10 -1.27 -37.22
N ILE A 369 -8.65 -0.53 -38.21
CA ILE A 369 -9.43 0.69 -37.95
C ILE A 369 -10.65 0.37 -37.06
N ALA A 370 -11.40 -0.69 -37.37
CA ALA A 370 -12.58 -1.08 -36.62
C ALA A 370 -12.23 -1.46 -35.15
N ILE A 371 -11.10 -2.10 -34.90
CA ILE A 371 -10.59 -2.37 -33.55
C ILE A 371 -10.18 -1.08 -32.86
N GLY A 372 -9.49 -0.16 -33.55
CA GLY A 372 -9.13 1.16 -33.02
C GLY A 372 -10.37 1.95 -32.56
N GLN A 373 -11.42 1.96 -33.38
CA GLN A 373 -12.68 2.64 -33.03
C GLN A 373 -13.30 2.06 -31.74
N ARG A 374 -13.36 0.73 -31.60
CA ARG A 374 -13.90 0.09 -30.40
C ARG A 374 -13.08 0.38 -29.14
N LEU A 375 -11.77 0.54 -29.28
CA LEU A 375 -10.91 0.95 -28.16
C LEU A 375 -11.17 2.41 -27.78
N SER A 376 -11.44 3.28 -28.77
CA SER A 376 -11.89 4.66 -28.50
C SER A 376 -13.22 4.68 -27.77
N ASP A 377 -14.22 3.95 -28.27
CA ASP A 377 -15.55 3.86 -27.64
C ASP A 377 -15.44 3.30 -26.20
N ARG A 378 -14.59 2.30 -25.97
CA ARG A 378 -14.33 1.74 -24.65
C ARG A 378 -13.69 2.77 -23.71
N ALA A 379 -12.71 3.54 -24.19
CA ALA A 379 -12.07 4.60 -23.42
C ALA A 379 -13.06 5.71 -23.06
N GLU A 380 -13.91 6.14 -23.99
CA GLU A 380 -14.93 7.14 -23.75
C GLU A 380 -15.97 6.68 -22.72
N ASN A 381 -16.43 5.44 -22.83
CA ASN A 381 -17.37 4.85 -21.87
C ASN A 381 -16.75 4.74 -20.47
N ALA A 382 -15.52 4.26 -20.37
CA ALA A 382 -14.80 4.16 -19.10
C ALA A 382 -14.56 5.54 -18.48
N PHE A 383 -14.21 6.55 -19.29
CA PHE A 383 -14.04 7.91 -18.79
C PHE A 383 -15.38 8.50 -18.31
N SER A 384 -16.48 8.29 -19.04
CA SER A 384 -17.81 8.76 -18.66
C SER A 384 -18.27 8.18 -17.32
N GLN A 385 -18.05 6.88 -17.12
CA GLN A 385 -18.34 6.21 -15.84
C GLN A 385 -17.45 6.78 -14.71
N PHE A 386 -16.15 6.92 -14.96
CA PHE A 386 -15.22 7.51 -14.00
C PHE A 386 -15.63 8.94 -13.63
N ALA A 387 -15.96 9.77 -14.62
CA ALA A 387 -16.34 11.17 -14.39
C ALA A 387 -17.63 11.29 -13.57
N ALA A 388 -18.62 10.44 -13.85
CA ALA A 388 -19.89 10.44 -13.13
C ALA A 388 -19.77 10.12 -11.63
N GLU A 389 -18.76 9.32 -11.23
CA GLU A 389 -18.61 8.85 -9.86
C GLU A 389 -17.49 9.56 -9.08
N TRP A 390 -16.46 10.07 -9.79
CA TRP A 390 -15.21 10.47 -9.16
C TRP A 390 -14.71 11.88 -9.49
N LEU A 391 -15.41 12.64 -10.33
CA LEU A 391 -15.06 14.02 -10.63
C LEU A 391 -16.04 15.02 -9.98
N GLY A 392 -15.57 16.24 -9.79
CA GLY A 392 -16.32 17.30 -9.14
C GLY A 392 -16.55 17.02 -7.65
N GLU A 393 -17.80 17.15 -7.19
CA GLU A 393 -18.18 16.94 -5.78
C GLU A 393 -18.53 15.48 -5.44
N GLN A 394 -18.65 14.61 -6.44
CA GLN A 394 -19.11 13.23 -6.28
C GLN A 394 -18.24 12.41 -5.28
N PRO A 395 -16.91 12.55 -5.24
CA PRO A 395 -16.12 11.79 -4.31
C PRO A 395 -16.12 12.32 -2.85
N ALA A 396 -16.81 13.42 -2.55
CA ALA A 396 -16.80 14.02 -1.21
C ALA A 396 -17.29 13.04 -0.10
N PRO A 397 -18.36 12.25 -0.29
CA PRO A 397 -18.75 11.24 0.71
C PRO A 397 -17.68 10.18 0.93
N PHE A 398 -17.03 9.72 -0.13
CA PHE A 398 -15.93 8.75 -0.02
C PHE A 398 -14.77 9.27 0.85
N PHE A 399 -14.37 10.53 0.66
CA PHE A 399 -13.28 11.11 1.44
C PHE A 399 -13.66 11.37 2.89
N ARG A 400 -14.94 11.63 3.20
CA ARG A 400 -15.43 11.70 4.60
C ARG A 400 -15.37 10.33 5.27
N ASP A 401 -15.85 9.29 4.61
CA ASP A 401 -15.81 7.92 5.13
C ASP A 401 -14.37 7.46 5.35
N LEU A 402 -13.48 7.81 4.43
CA LEU A 402 -12.05 7.50 4.50
C LEU A 402 -11.37 8.23 5.67
N GLU A 403 -11.71 9.51 5.92
CA GLU A 403 -11.19 10.24 7.09
C GLU A 403 -11.68 9.60 8.39
N ALA A 404 -12.94 9.19 8.47
CA ALA A 404 -13.45 8.48 9.63
C ALA A 404 -12.73 7.13 9.87
N VAL A 405 -12.33 6.43 8.80
CA VAL A 405 -11.48 5.23 8.91
C VAL A 405 -10.08 5.58 9.43
N ALA A 406 -9.47 6.65 8.92
CA ALA A 406 -8.15 7.09 9.37
C ALA A 406 -8.16 7.57 10.83
N GLU A 407 -9.25 8.19 11.27
CA GLU A 407 -9.46 8.61 12.65
C GLU A 407 -9.55 7.42 13.61
N ARG A 408 -10.39 6.41 13.28
CA ARG A 408 -10.47 5.16 14.07
C ARG A 408 -9.13 4.44 14.19
N ILE A 409 -8.33 4.43 13.11
CA ILE A 409 -6.95 3.92 13.17
C ILE A 409 -6.13 4.74 14.17
N GLY A 410 -6.22 6.08 14.12
CA GLY A 410 -5.50 6.98 15.03
C GLY A 410 -5.92 6.84 16.49
N GLU A 411 -7.22 6.68 16.75
CA GLU A 411 -7.77 6.42 18.08
C GLU A 411 -7.22 5.13 18.68
N THR A 412 -7.11 4.06 17.89
CA THR A 412 -6.49 2.81 18.33
C THR A 412 -5.04 3.01 18.80
N ALA A 413 -4.31 3.98 18.24
CA ALA A 413 -2.96 4.32 18.67
C ALA A 413 -2.94 5.05 20.02
N ARG A 414 -3.94 5.89 20.28
CA ARG A 414 -4.06 6.66 21.52
C ARG A 414 -4.45 5.81 22.72
N VAL A 415 -5.16 4.72 22.49
CA VAL A 415 -5.60 3.75 23.51
C VAL A 415 -4.51 2.69 23.78
N GLY A 416 -3.25 3.04 23.79
CA GLY A 416 -2.14 2.18 24.21
C GLY A 416 -1.91 2.11 25.72
N VAL A 417 -2.89 2.54 26.49
CA VAL A 417 -2.96 2.43 27.95
C VAL A 417 -3.99 1.34 28.22
N GLU A 418 -3.53 0.15 28.61
CA GLU A 418 -4.45 -0.83 29.21
C GLU A 418 -5.04 -0.17 30.46
N ILE A 419 -6.30 0.22 30.36
CA ILE A 419 -7.06 0.75 31.47
C ILE A 419 -7.77 -0.43 32.10
N GLU A 420 -7.12 -0.99 33.10
CA GLU A 420 -7.59 -2.14 33.85
C GLU A 420 -8.22 -1.66 35.13
N ARG A 421 -9.47 -2.04 35.40
CA ARG A 421 -10.06 -1.89 36.75
C ARG A 421 -10.09 -3.22 37.46
N LYS A 422 -9.76 -3.17 38.75
CA LYS A 422 -9.67 -4.34 39.64
C LYS A 422 -10.64 -4.20 40.81
N TYR A 423 -11.32 -5.30 41.08
CA TYR A 423 -12.30 -5.39 42.14
C TYR A 423 -11.96 -6.54 43.08
N LEU A 424 -11.97 -6.28 44.38
CA LEU A 424 -11.89 -7.30 45.40
C LEU A 424 -13.25 -8.00 45.49
N LEU A 425 -13.25 -9.33 45.47
CA LEU A 425 -14.46 -10.13 45.63
C LEU A 425 -14.50 -10.79 47.02
N ARG A 426 -15.71 -10.96 47.53
CA ARG A 426 -15.99 -11.66 48.81
C ARG A 426 -15.89 -13.18 48.66
N PHE A 427 -16.24 -13.66 47.48
CA PHE A 427 -16.22 -15.09 47.12
C PHE A 427 -16.09 -15.25 45.60
N LEU A 428 -15.75 -16.45 45.16
CA LEU A 428 -15.75 -16.78 43.75
C LEU A 428 -17.18 -17.14 43.29
N PRO A 429 -17.83 -16.36 42.42
CA PRO A 429 -19.16 -16.69 41.87
C PRO A 429 -19.17 -18.04 41.16
N ASP A 430 -20.27 -18.78 41.30
CA ASP A 430 -20.38 -20.08 40.64
C ASP A 430 -20.47 -19.93 39.11
N GLU A 431 -21.12 -18.91 38.63
CA GLU A 431 -21.22 -18.56 37.20
C GLU A 431 -19.84 -18.29 36.55
N ALA A 432 -18.89 -17.77 37.34
CA ALA A 432 -17.53 -17.60 36.83
C ALA A 432 -16.88 -18.92 36.47
N ARG A 433 -17.25 -20.04 37.09
CA ARG A 433 -16.69 -21.38 36.84
C ARG A 433 -17.08 -21.95 35.49
N ASP A 434 -18.16 -21.42 34.88
CA ASP A 434 -18.62 -21.80 33.54
C ASP A 434 -17.78 -21.13 32.43
N GLY A 435 -17.00 -20.10 32.80
CA GLY A 435 -16.09 -19.42 31.89
C GLY A 435 -14.88 -20.26 31.48
N ARG A 436 -14.13 -19.74 30.51
CA ARG A 436 -12.88 -20.36 30.06
C ARG A 436 -11.84 -20.37 31.19
N ARG A 437 -11.42 -21.54 31.60
CA ARG A 437 -10.48 -21.72 32.71
C ARG A 437 -9.02 -21.73 32.26
N LEU A 438 -8.21 -20.89 32.90
CA LEU A 438 -6.77 -20.78 32.76
C LEU A 438 -6.09 -21.03 34.12
N ASP A 439 -5.16 -21.95 34.20
CA ASP A 439 -4.28 -22.08 35.38
C ASP A 439 -2.95 -21.37 35.05
N ILE A 440 -2.62 -20.33 35.82
CA ILE A 440 -1.52 -19.38 35.54
C ILE A 440 -0.45 -19.50 36.60
N ASP A 441 0.77 -19.84 36.19
CA ASP A 441 1.99 -19.69 36.97
C ASP A 441 2.76 -18.49 36.44
N GLN A 442 2.97 -17.46 37.24
CA GLN A 442 3.74 -16.29 36.83
C GLN A 442 4.81 -15.91 37.86
N GLY A 443 5.92 -15.41 37.35
CA GLY A 443 7.03 -14.98 38.15
C GLY A 443 7.67 -13.69 37.62
N TYR A 444 8.21 -12.89 38.52
CA TYR A 444 8.83 -11.62 38.20
C TYR A 444 10.35 -11.72 38.33
N ILE A 445 11.04 -11.33 37.26
CA ILE A 445 12.50 -11.28 37.22
C ILE A 445 12.92 -9.97 37.90
N PRO A 446 13.86 -10.02 38.88
CA PRO A 446 14.32 -8.81 39.57
C PRO A 446 15.00 -7.84 38.61
N GLY A 447 14.56 -6.59 38.59
CA GLY A 447 15.17 -5.49 37.85
C GLY A 447 14.93 -4.17 38.56
N LYS A 448 15.86 -3.23 38.49
CA LYS A 448 15.69 -1.89 39.09
C LYS A 448 14.88 -0.95 38.21
N GLN A 449 14.84 -1.16 36.90
CA GLN A 449 14.28 -0.24 35.90
C GLN A 449 13.22 -0.88 35.01
N LEU A 450 13.18 -2.20 34.93
CA LEU A 450 12.24 -2.95 34.13
C LEU A 450 11.57 -4.00 35.00
N HIS A 451 10.26 -4.09 34.90
CA HIS A 451 9.51 -5.20 35.46
C HIS A 451 9.28 -6.24 34.37
N GLU A 452 10.07 -7.30 34.44
CA GLU A 452 9.92 -8.42 33.52
C GLU A 452 9.13 -9.53 34.20
N ARG A 453 8.09 -10.00 33.54
CA ARG A 453 7.25 -11.11 33.98
C ARG A 453 7.41 -12.27 33.01
N ILE A 454 7.50 -13.47 33.55
CA ILE A 454 7.40 -14.67 32.76
C ILE A 454 6.18 -15.47 33.24
N ARG A 455 5.41 -16.00 32.31
CA ARG A 455 4.12 -16.63 32.58
C ARG A 455 3.97 -17.93 31.80
N ARG A 456 3.50 -18.99 32.49
CA ARG A 456 3.00 -20.20 31.89
C ARG A 456 1.49 -20.24 32.09
N VAL A 457 0.75 -20.43 31.01
CA VAL A 457 -0.71 -20.54 31.03
C VAL A 457 -1.09 -21.93 30.57
N SER A 458 -1.86 -22.64 31.41
CA SER A 458 -2.40 -23.95 31.08
C SER A 458 -3.89 -23.78 30.79
N VAL A 459 -4.25 -23.91 29.51
CA VAL A 459 -5.65 -23.84 29.04
C VAL A 459 -6.24 -25.24 29.14
N ARG A 460 -7.32 -25.41 29.90
CA ARG A 460 -8.03 -26.69 29.99
C ARG A 460 -9.26 -26.63 29.09
N HIS A 461 -9.28 -27.50 28.09
CA HIS A 461 -10.43 -27.68 27.20
C HIS A 461 -11.45 -28.68 27.81
N GLY A 462 -12.72 -28.56 27.43
CA GLY A 462 -13.80 -29.43 27.89
C GLY A 462 -13.56 -30.94 27.58
N SER A 463 -12.70 -31.25 26.59
CA SER A 463 -12.24 -32.60 26.25
C SER A 463 -11.21 -33.18 27.26
N GLY A 464 -10.80 -32.44 28.28
CA GLY A 464 -9.73 -32.78 29.21
C GLY A 464 -8.31 -32.50 28.68
N ARG A 465 -8.15 -32.06 27.42
CA ARG A 465 -6.86 -31.67 26.85
C ARG A 465 -6.34 -30.44 27.55
N ILE A 466 -5.05 -30.41 27.89
CA ILE A 466 -4.34 -29.25 28.42
C ILE A 466 -3.41 -28.74 27.34
N GLU A 467 -3.49 -27.47 27.04
CA GLU A 467 -2.62 -26.74 26.15
C GLU A 467 -1.77 -25.76 26.95
N LEU A 468 -0.46 -25.73 26.69
CA LEU A 468 0.49 -24.89 27.41
C LEU A 468 0.95 -23.76 26.54
N HIS A 469 0.81 -22.54 27.05
CA HIS A 469 1.36 -21.34 26.42
C HIS A 469 2.35 -20.66 27.37
N PHE A 470 3.37 -20.06 26.80
CA PHE A 470 4.42 -19.38 27.54
C PHE A 470 4.51 -17.95 27.06
N TYR A 471 4.56 -17.01 28.00
CA TYR A 471 4.62 -15.58 27.69
C TYR A 471 5.73 -14.91 28.48
N ARG A 472 6.38 -13.96 27.84
CA ARG A 472 7.31 -13.04 28.45
C ARG A 472 6.75 -11.64 28.31
N THR A 473 6.61 -10.93 29.43
CA THR A 473 6.04 -9.60 29.47
C THR A 473 7.06 -8.64 30.05
N VAL A 474 7.29 -7.52 29.39
CA VAL A 474 8.08 -6.41 29.90
C VAL A 474 7.14 -5.23 30.13
N LYS A 475 7.05 -4.79 31.41
CA LYS A 475 6.23 -3.65 31.78
C LYS A 475 7.10 -2.41 31.96
N LEU A 476 6.72 -1.31 31.29
CA LEU A 476 7.42 -0.04 31.30
C LEU A 476 6.49 1.03 31.87
N GLY A 477 6.95 1.78 32.87
CA GLY A 477 6.19 2.87 33.50
C GLY A 477 5.59 2.52 34.87
N GLU A 478 5.14 3.57 35.59
CA GLU A 478 4.43 3.48 36.88
C GLU A 478 3.05 4.12 36.72
N GLY A 479 2.05 3.62 37.45
CA GLY A 479 0.69 4.17 37.47
C GLY A 479 -0.34 3.28 36.73
N VAL A 480 -1.52 3.85 36.48
CA VAL A 480 -2.67 3.17 35.85
C VAL A 480 -2.39 2.94 34.35
N ALA A 481 -1.65 3.86 33.77
CA ALA A 481 -1.24 3.83 32.36
C ALA A 481 0.17 3.21 32.20
N ARG A 482 0.24 1.94 31.79
CA ARG A 482 1.51 1.22 31.63
C ARG A 482 1.64 0.69 30.21
N THR A 483 2.82 0.81 29.63
CA THR A 483 3.13 0.09 28.39
C THR A 483 3.51 -1.33 28.74
N GLU A 484 2.75 -2.27 28.26
CA GLU A 484 3.01 -3.69 28.38
C GLU A 484 3.42 -4.26 27.01
N ILE A 485 4.58 -4.94 26.95
CA ILE A 485 5.03 -5.71 25.79
C ILE A 485 4.95 -7.17 26.19
N GLU A 486 3.95 -7.87 25.69
CA GLU A 486 3.81 -9.30 25.88
C GLU A 486 4.22 -10.05 24.61
N GLU A 487 5.08 -11.03 24.75
CA GLU A 487 5.57 -11.90 23.67
C GLU A 487 5.28 -13.36 24.02
N GLU A 488 4.70 -14.10 23.07
CA GLU A 488 4.69 -15.54 23.19
C GLU A 488 6.13 -16.07 23.09
N THR A 489 6.51 -16.93 24.03
CA THR A 489 7.86 -17.48 24.11
C THR A 489 7.82 -19.01 24.10
N THR A 490 8.97 -19.66 24.15
CA THR A 490 9.07 -21.12 24.15
C THR A 490 9.21 -21.66 25.57
N GLN A 491 8.81 -22.92 25.77
CA GLN A 491 9.05 -23.64 27.02
C GLN A 491 10.54 -23.58 27.42
N ALA A 492 11.45 -23.74 26.46
CA ALA A 492 12.89 -23.70 26.73
C ALA A 492 13.34 -22.37 27.32
N ILE A 493 12.82 -21.23 26.81
CA ILE A 493 13.12 -19.90 27.37
C ILE A 493 12.47 -19.74 28.73
N PHE A 494 11.23 -20.19 28.91
CA PHE A 494 10.57 -20.18 30.21
C PHE A 494 11.38 -20.95 31.26
N ASP A 495 11.83 -22.16 30.96
CA ASP A 495 12.57 -23.02 31.88
C ASP A 495 13.91 -22.41 32.30
N VAL A 496 14.58 -21.67 31.41
CA VAL A 496 15.82 -20.95 31.71
C VAL A 496 15.56 -19.73 32.61
N LEU A 497 14.48 -19.00 32.41
CA LEU A 497 14.17 -17.77 33.13
C LEU A 497 13.43 -18.02 34.45
N TRP A 498 12.68 -19.11 34.57
CA TRP A 498 11.86 -19.41 35.74
C TRP A 498 12.65 -19.48 37.05
N PRO A 499 13.88 -20.05 37.13
CA PRO A 499 14.69 -20.02 38.34
C PRO A 499 14.98 -18.60 38.86
N LEU A 500 15.11 -17.61 37.98
CA LEU A 500 15.40 -16.22 38.31
C LEU A 500 14.23 -15.53 39.07
N THR A 501 13.05 -16.10 39.04
CA THR A 501 11.85 -15.56 39.69
C THR A 501 11.63 -16.09 41.11
N LYS A 502 12.59 -16.84 41.69
CA LYS A 502 12.48 -17.41 43.03
C LYS A 502 12.17 -16.32 44.08
N GLY A 503 11.14 -16.58 44.90
CA GLY A 503 10.64 -15.62 45.91
C GLY A 503 9.78 -14.47 45.36
N ARG A 504 9.45 -14.51 44.06
CA ARG A 504 8.60 -13.51 43.40
C ARG A 504 7.64 -14.21 42.42
N ARG A 505 6.91 -15.20 42.93
CA ARG A 505 6.00 -16.02 42.17
C ARG A 505 4.60 -15.96 42.71
N LEU A 506 3.63 -15.97 41.81
CA LEU A 506 2.25 -16.21 42.20
C LEU A 506 1.62 -17.25 41.31
N ARG A 507 0.62 -17.89 41.82
CA ARG A 507 -0.16 -18.90 41.15
C ARG A 507 -1.62 -18.57 41.29
N LYS A 508 -2.35 -18.48 40.15
CA LYS A 508 -3.78 -18.16 40.14
C LYS A 508 -4.52 -19.02 39.13
N ARG A 509 -5.80 -19.18 39.37
CA ARG A 509 -6.74 -19.68 38.41
C ARG A 509 -7.58 -18.53 37.92
N ARG A 510 -7.62 -18.31 36.62
CA ARG A 510 -8.41 -17.28 35.96
C ARG A 510 -9.60 -17.93 35.28
N PHE A 511 -10.74 -17.32 35.40
CA PHE A 511 -11.95 -17.64 34.66
C PHE A 511 -12.29 -16.42 33.80
N GLU A 512 -12.36 -16.63 32.48
CA GLU A 512 -12.75 -15.59 31.50
C GLU A 512 -14.22 -15.78 31.16
N VAL A 513 -15.05 -14.81 31.51
CA VAL A 513 -16.49 -14.77 31.25
C VAL A 513 -16.81 -13.60 30.35
N THR A 514 -17.37 -13.85 29.17
CA THR A 514 -17.77 -12.80 28.24
C THR A 514 -19.23 -12.42 28.48
N VAL A 515 -19.49 -11.15 28.80
CA VAL A 515 -20.83 -10.59 28.97
C VAL A 515 -20.93 -9.32 28.10
N ASP A 516 -21.91 -9.27 27.22
CA ASP A 516 -22.17 -8.14 26.30
C ASP A 516 -20.94 -7.72 25.48
N GLY A 517 -20.09 -8.68 25.13
CA GLY A 517 -18.87 -8.44 24.34
C GLY A 517 -17.67 -7.98 25.16
N VAL A 518 -17.80 -7.84 26.47
CA VAL A 518 -16.71 -7.49 27.41
C VAL A 518 -16.28 -8.74 28.17
N ILE A 519 -14.96 -8.90 28.36
CA ILE A 519 -14.41 -10.05 29.09
C ILE A 519 -14.18 -9.64 30.55
N TRP A 520 -14.80 -10.38 31.45
CA TRP A 520 -14.51 -10.34 32.88
C TRP A 520 -13.53 -11.46 33.24
N GLU A 521 -12.41 -11.10 33.83
CA GLU A 521 -11.37 -12.01 34.29
C GLU A 521 -11.49 -12.19 35.80
N ILE A 522 -11.88 -13.36 36.27
CA ILE A 522 -12.02 -13.67 37.69
C ILE A 522 -10.84 -14.51 38.13
N ASP A 523 -9.98 -13.93 38.97
CA ASP A 523 -8.73 -14.52 39.45
C ASP A 523 -8.90 -15.09 40.88
N GLU A 524 -8.78 -16.40 41.01
CA GLU A 524 -8.67 -17.13 42.29
C GLU A 524 -7.19 -17.40 42.59
N PHE A 525 -6.64 -16.80 43.62
CA PHE A 525 -5.24 -16.95 44.01
C PHE A 525 -5.01 -18.23 44.84
N LYS A 526 -4.05 -19.10 44.41
CA LYS A 526 -3.92 -20.46 44.97
C LYS A 526 -3.29 -20.55 46.35
N HIS A 527 -2.56 -19.53 46.81
CA HIS A 527 -1.84 -19.52 48.09
C HIS A 527 -2.34 -18.44 49.03
N ARG A 528 -3.50 -17.88 48.74
CA ARG A 528 -4.14 -16.81 49.49
C ARG A 528 -5.65 -16.98 49.40
N ASP A 529 -6.34 -16.62 50.46
CA ASP A 529 -7.80 -16.45 50.42
C ASP A 529 -8.12 -15.09 49.79
N LEU A 530 -7.95 -15.06 48.45
CA LEU A 530 -8.10 -13.83 47.66
C LEU A 530 -8.75 -14.21 46.31
N VAL A 531 -9.84 -13.51 46.01
CA VAL A 531 -10.50 -13.54 44.71
C VAL A 531 -10.64 -12.12 44.20
N MET A 532 -10.29 -11.88 42.95
CA MET A 532 -10.38 -10.57 42.32
C MET A 532 -11.06 -10.68 40.96
N ALA A 533 -11.73 -9.61 40.55
CA ALA A 533 -12.21 -9.44 39.19
C ALA A 533 -11.38 -8.34 38.51
N GLU A 534 -11.04 -8.56 37.28
CA GLU A 534 -10.37 -7.60 36.41
C GLU A 534 -11.22 -7.38 35.16
N ILE A 535 -11.30 -6.13 34.69
CA ILE A 535 -11.97 -5.74 33.44
C ILE A 535 -11.09 -4.73 32.71
N GLU A 536 -10.95 -4.90 31.41
CA GLU A 536 -10.25 -3.94 30.56
C GLU A 536 -11.26 -2.97 29.94
N LEU A 537 -10.96 -1.67 29.97
CA LEU A 537 -11.80 -0.58 29.49
C LEU A 537 -11.12 0.18 28.37
N ASP A 538 -11.91 0.80 27.51
CA ASP A 538 -11.38 1.63 26.41
C ASP A 538 -10.92 3.01 26.93
N THR A 539 -11.60 3.59 27.93
CA THR A 539 -11.25 4.88 28.56
C THR A 539 -11.34 4.83 30.09
N GLU A 540 -10.61 5.74 30.79
CA GLU A 540 -10.67 5.85 32.25
C GLU A 540 -12.08 6.24 32.75
N ASP A 541 -12.85 6.91 31.90
CA ASP A 541 -14.18 7.46 32.26
C ASP A 541 -15.32 6.47 31.96
N ASP A 542 -15.03 5.30 31.40
CA ASP A 542 -16.05 4.31 31.10
C ASP A 542 -16.74 3.82 32.36
N ALA A 543 -18.06 3.86 32.34
CA ALA A 543 -18.87 3.34 33.42
C ALA A 543 -18.85 1.81 33.42
N VAL A 544 -18.43 1.21 34.53
CA VAL A 544 -18.44 -0.25 34.68
C VAL A 544 -19.80 -0.69 35.21
N VAL A 545 -20.49 -1.50 34.40
CA VAL A 545 -21.74 -2.17 34.79
C VAL A 545 -21.40 -3.60 35.18
N TYR A 546 -21.66 -3.96 36.42
CA TYR A 546 -21.43 -5.31 36.90
C TYR A 546 -22.52 -6.25 36.36
N PRO A 547 -22.17 -7.43 35.81
CA PRO A 547 -23.14 -8.47 35.57
C PRO A 547 -23.91 -8.87 36.83
N ASP A 548 -25.17 -9.26 36.70
CA ASP A 548 -26.04 -9.60 37.86
C ASP A 548 -25.42 -10.69 38.76
N TRP A 549 -24.70 -11.65 38.17
CA TRP A 549 -24.00 -12.70 38.91
C TRP A 549 -22.75 -12.21 39.65
N LEU A 550 -22.10 -11.14 39.17
CA LEU A 550 -20.86 -10.61 39.75
C LEU A 550 -21.14 -9.57 40.83
N ALA A 551 -22.17 -8.73 40.63
CA ALA A 551 -22.49 -7.63 41.54
C ALA A 551 -22.57 -8.03 43.04
N PRO A 552 -23.20 -9.16 43.44
CA PRO A 552 -23.24 -9.59 44.86
C PRO A 552 -21.86 -9.96 45.43
N ALA A 553 -20.92 -10.38 44.59
CA ALA A 553 -19.59 -10.78 45.03
C ALA A 553 -18.63 -9.58 45.16
N VAL A 554 -18.88 -8.48 44.48
CA VAL A 554 -18.00 -7.29 44.52
C VAL A 554 -18.00 -6.68 45.92
N GLN A 555 -16.82 -6.56 46.50
CA GLN A 555 -16.64 -5.89 47.80
C GLN A 555 -16.31 -4.40 47.61
N ARG A 556 -15.32 -4.10 46.78
CA ARG A 556 -14.88 -2.74 46.46
C ARG A 556 -13.89 -2.74 45.30
N GLU A 557 -13.70 -1.58 44.68
CA GLU A 557 -12.64 -1.36 43.71
C GLU A 557 -11.28 -1.23 44.41
N VAL A 558 -10.24 -1.86 43.84
CA VAL A 558 -8.86 -1.89 44.36
C VAL A 558 -7.82 -1.50 43.31
N THR A 559 -8.25 -0.89 42.21
CA THR A 559 -7.40 -0.53 41.06
C THR A 559 -6.15 0.25 41.45
N LYS A 560 -6.32 1.21 42.37
CA LYS A 560 -5.24 2.12 42.80
C LYS A 560 -4.47 1.63 44.03
N GLU A 561 -4.80 0.45 44.56
CA GLU A 561 -4.17 -0.08 45.77
C GLU A 561 -2.97 -0.96 45.42
N PRO A 562 -1.72 -0.57 45.77
CA PRO A 562 -0.52 -1.27 45.37
C PRO A 562 -0.46 -2.74 45.84
N GLU A 563 -1.04 -3.06 46.98
CA GLU A 563 -1.06 -4.40 47.57
C GLU A 563 -1.79 -5.42 46.67
N PHE A 564 -2.76 -4.98 45.88
CA PHE A 564 -3.51 -5.84 44.94
C PHE A 564 -2.88 -5.93 43.55
N GLN A 565 -1.73 -5.32 43.35
CA GLN A 565 -0.99 -5.52 42.09
C GLN A 565 -0.30 -6.88 42.08
N ASN A 566 -0.42 -7.62 41.00
CA ASN A 566 0.13 -8.95 40.84
C ASN A 566 1.63 -9.08 41.22
N ILE A 567 2.44 -8.02 40.98
CA ILE A 567 3.86 -7.99 41.35
C ILE A 567 4.05 -7.95 42.89
N ASN A 568 3.17 -7.26 43.61
CA ASN A 568 3.20 -7.17 45.07
C ASN A 568 2.58 -8.41 45.71
N LEU A 569 1.63 -9.05 45.05
CA LEU A 569 1.07 -10.34 45.45
C LEU A 569 2.06 -11.50 45.25
N ALA A 570 3.07 -11.35 44.42
CA ALA A 570 4.11 -12.36 44.13
C ALA A 570 5.23 -12.42 45.20
N ARG A 571 5.09 -11.79 46.32
CA ARG A 571 6.08 -11.79 47.43
C ARG A 571 5.88 -12.94 48.38
#